data_efcdc3e321c7dec94e7cfa596bb550a6
#
_entry.id   efcdc3e321c7dec94e7cfa596bb550a6
#
_cell.length_a   1.000
_cell.length_b   1.000
_cell.length_c   1.000
_cell.angle_alpha   90.00
_cell.angle_beta   90.00
_cell.angle_gamma   90.00
#
_symmetry.space_group_name_H-M   'P 1'
#
loop_
_entity.id
_entity.type
_entity.pdbx_description
1 polymer ?
#
loop_
_entity_poly.entity_id
_entity_poly.type
_entity_poly.pdbx_seq_one_letter_code
_entity_poly.pdbx_strand_id
1 'polypeptide(L)'
;MWRKVVHLAILAPLCALTRLDMRSALANREIRKTAQGLLSECIAVGDRLGYACDNGFFERSMRYVLEAGDHPPSMLVDLLRGRPTEVAFINGRIVEAAERVDVPVPLNRAVAALLGAIDASLPAAR
;
A
#
# COMPACT_ATOMS: atom_id res chain seq x y z
N MET A 1 3.62 2.26 14.86
CA MET A 1 2.40 1.73 14.22
C MET A 1 2.12 2.36 12.87
N TRP A 2 2.04 3.69 12.78
CA TRP A 2 1.78 4.41 11.52
C TRP A 2 2.80 4.08 10.42
N ARG A 3 4.11 4.13 10.74
CA ARG A 3 5.17 3.82 9.78
C ARG A 3 5.02 2.43 9.17
N LYS A 4 4.65 1.45 9.98
CA LYS A 4 4.47 0.07 9.51
C LYS A 4 3.32 -0.02 8.52
N VAL A 5 2.20 0.64 8.82
CA VAL A 5 1.05 0.70 7.91
C VAL A 5 1.46 1.35 6.58
N VAL A 6 2.21 2.45 6.65
CA VAL A 6 2.68 3.17 5.46
C VAL A 6 3.58 2.26 4.60
N HIS A 7 4.55 1.57 5.21
CA HIS A 7 5.42 0.65 4.46
C HIS A 7 4.63 -0.42 3.72
N LEU A 8 3.59 -0.96 4.34
CA LEU A 8 2.74 -1.96 3.70
C LEU A 8 1.83 -1.37 2.63
N ALA A 9 1.46 -0.09 2.76
CA ALA A 9 0.50 0.56 1.87
C ALA A 9 1.07 1.00 0.54
N ILE A 10 2.39 1.20 0.43
CA ILE A 10 2.98 1.88 -0.72
C ILE A 10 3.38 0.95 -1.86
N LEU A 11 3.65 -0.31 -1.61
CA LEU A 11 4.08 -1.22 -2.66
C LEU A 11 3.32 -2.55 -2.68
N ALA A 12 3.00 -3.14 -1.54
CA ALA A 12 2.32 -4.42 -1.49
C ALA A 12 1.03 -4.47 -2.33
N PRO A 13 0.14 -3.46 -2.26
CA PRO A 13 -1.06 -3.48 -3.10
C PRO A 13 -0.76 -3.37 -4.59
N LEU A 14 0.29 -2.65 -4.97
CA LEU A 14 0.69 -2.54 -6.38
C LEU A 14 1.22 -3.88 -6.89
N CYS A 15 1.96 -4.62 -6.08
CA CYS A 15 2.37 -5.98 -6.40
C CYS A 15 1.17 -6.91 -6.56
N ALA A 16 0.19 -6.82 -5.67
CA ALA A 16 -1.02 -7.62 -5.76
C ALA A 16 -1.79 -7.33 -7.05
N LEU A 17 -1.97 -6.06 -7.41
CA LEU A 17 -2.70 -5.66 -8.60
C LEU A 17 -1.98 -6.05 -9.89
N THR A 18 -0.65 -5.97 -9.93
CA THR A 18 0.15 -6.24 -11.12
C THR A 18 0.66 -7.66 -11.19
N ARG A 19 0.61 -8.40 -10.10
CA ARG A 19 1.18 -9.74 -9.91
C ARG A 19 2.70 -9.78 -10.10
N LEU A 20 3.35 -8.66 -9.82
CA LEU A 20 4.82 -8.56 -9.83
C LEU A 20 5.36 -8.70 -8.41
N ASP A 21 6.58 -9.23 -8.29
CA ASP A 21 7.29 -9.16 -7.02
C ASP A 21 7.78 -7.73 -6.76
N MET A 22 8.30 -7.47 -5.57
CA MET A 22 8.69 -6.12 -5.17
C MET A 22 9.82 -5.57 -6.04
N ARG A 23 10.80 -6.39 -6.40
CA ARG A 23 11.92 -5.95 -7.23
C ARG A 23 11.45 -5.56 -8.63
N SER A 24 10.63 -6.41 -9.26
CA SER A 24 10.10 -6.15 -10.60
C SER A 24 9.17 -4.94 -10.60
N ALA A 25 8.35 -4.78 -9.56
CA ALA A 25 7.47 -3.63 -9.42
C ALA A 25 8.28 -2.33 -9.33
N LEU A 26 9.31 -2.29 -8.48
CA LEU A 26 10.14 -1.09 -8.31
C LEU A 26 11.01 -0.79 -9.53
N ALA A 27 11.31 -1.79 -10.35
CA ALA A 27 12.03 -1.58 -11.61
C ALA A 27 11.15 -0.89 -12.66
N ASN A 28 9.83 -0.97 -12.53
CA ASN A 28 8.90 -0.31 -13.44
C ASN A 28 8.72 1.15 -13.03
N ARG A 29 9.01 2.06 -13.95
CA ARG A 29 8.98 3.50 -13.69
C ARG A 29 7.61 4.00 -13.25
N GLU A 30 6.55 3.55 -13.91
CA GLU A 30 5.19 4.00 -13.62
C GLU A 30 4.71 3.48 -12.26
N ILE A 31 5.05 2.24 -11.92
CA ILE A 31 4.73 1.68 -10.61
C ILE A 31 5.50 2.43 -9.52
N ARG A 32 6.77 2.74 -9.76
CA ARG A 32 7.58 3.52 -8.82
C ARG A 32 6.98 4.90 -8.57
N LYS A 33 6.51 5.57 -9.61
CA LYS A 33 5.82 6.87 -9.48
C LYS A 33 4.53 6.73 -8.68
N THR A 34 3.77 5.69 -8.91
CA THR A 34 2.53 5.43 -8.18
C THR A 34 2.81 5.17 -6.71
N ALA A 35 3.86 4.39 -6.40
CA ALA A 35 4.29 4.16 -5.03
C ALA A 35 4.68 5.47 -4.34
N GLN A 36 5.39 6.35 -5.04
CA GLN A 36 5.73 7.68 -4.52
C GLN A 36 4.50 8.51 -4.23
N GLY A 37 3.49 8.45 -5.11
CA GLY A 37 2.22 9.13 -4.91
C GLY A 37 1.45 8.61 -3.70
N LEU A 38 1.41 7.29 -3.53
CA LEU A 38 0.80 6.67 -2.36
C LEU A 38 1.49 7.14 -1.08
N LEU A 39 2.82 7.16 -1.08
CA LEU A 39 3.59 7.61 0.08
C LEU A 39 3.35 9.10 0.37
N SER A 40 3.31 9.95 -0.66
CA SER A 40 3.04 11.39 -0.47
C SER A 40 1.71 11.62 0.21
N GLU A 41 0.68 10.86 -0.16
CA GLU A 41 -0.62 10.93 0.50
C GLU A 41 -0.52 10.51 1.97
N CYS A 42 0.20 9.41 2.24
CA CYS A 42 0.39 8.92 3.61
C CYS A 42 1.14 9.95 4.46
N ILE A 43 2.14 10.61 3.91
CA ILE A 43 2.90 11.65 4.62
C ILE A 43 1.97 12.82 4.96
N ALA A 44 1.15 13.26 4.02
CA ALA A 44 0.21 14.37 4.25
C ALA A 44 -0.78 14.04 5.37
N VAL A 45 -1.31 12.82 5.39
CA VAL A 45 -2.19 12.37 6.47
C VAL A 45 -1.44 12.31 7.79
N GLY A 46 -0.24 11.74 7.78
CA GLY A 46 0.59 11.61 8.96
C GLY A 46 0.93 12.97 9.58
N ASP A 47 1.25 13.96 8.76
CA ASP A 47 1.54 15.31 9.24
C ASP A 47 0.34 15.91 10.00
N ARG A 48 -0.86 15.69 9.50
CA ARG A 48 -2.09 16.18 10.16
C ARG A 48 -2.37 15.43 11.46
N LEU A 49 -1.94 14.19 11.57
CA LEU A 49 -2.08 13.37 12.77
C LEU A 49 -0.95 13.58 13.79
N GLY A 50 0.07 14.37 13.44
CA GLY A 50 1.22 14.59 14.30
C GLY A 50 2.35 13.57 14.14
N TYR A 51 2.32 12.76 13.08
CA TYR A 51 3.34 11.77 12.77
C TYR A 51 4.26 12.30 11.67
N ALA A 52 5.24 13.10 12.03
CA ALA A 52 6.15 13.70 11.06
C ALA A 52 7.02 12.66 10.38
N CYS A 53 7.19 12.80 9.06
CA CYS A 53 8.14 12.03 8.27
C CYS A 53 9.17 12.99 7.67
N ASP A 54 10.45 12.62 7.72
CA ASP A 54 11.50 13.42 7.14
C ASP A 54 11.65 13.17 5.63
N ASN A 55 12.50 13.96 4.97
CA ASN A 55 12.69 13.90 3.53
C ASN A 55 13.33 12.60 3.04
N GLY A 56 13.99 11.86 3.90
CA GLY A 56 14.62 10.58 3.58
C GLY A 56 13.69 9.37 3.74
N PHE A 57 12.47 9.59 4.19
CA PHE A 57 11.56 8.49 4.53
C PHE A 57 11.26 7.59 3.34
N PHE A 58 11.03 8.17 2.16
CA PHE A 58 10.75 7.38 0.95
C PHE A 58 11.92 6.47 0.59
N GLU A 59 13.13 7.02 0.53
CA GLU A 59 14.32 6.24 0.15
C GLU A 59 14.59 5.11 1.16
N ARG A 60 14.43 5.38 2.45
CA ARG A 60 14.59 4.36 3.47
C ARG A 60 13.52 3.28 3.37
N SER A 61 12.28 3.66 3.07
CA SER A 61 11.19 2.72 2.89
C SER A 61 11.42 1.81 1.69
N MET A 62 11.89 2.36 0.58
CA MET A 62 12.21 1.58 -0.61
C MET A 62 13.39 0.64 -0.37
N ARG A 63 14.39 1.10 0.35
CA ARG A 63 15.54 0.26 0.71
C ARG A 63 15.10 -0.91 1.59
N TYR A 64 14.27 -0.64 2.58
CA TYR A 64 13.72 -1.68 3.44
C TYR A 64 12.99 -2.76 2.63
N VAL A 65 12.15 -2.33 1.69
CA VAL A 65 11.40 -3.24 0.84
C VAL A 65 12.34 -4.07 -0.05
N LEU A 66 13.36 -3.43 -0.65
CA LEU A 66 14.32 -4.14 -1.51
C LEU A 66 15.17 -5.15 -0.74
N GLU A 67 15.51 -4.85 0.50
CA GLU A 67 16.29 -5.76 1.36
C GLU A 67 15.49 -7.01 1.75
N ALA A 68 14.15 -6.94 1.67
CA ALA A 68 13.31 -8.12 1.88
C ALA A 68 13.47 -9.16 0.75
N GLY A 69 14.15 -8.81 -0.35
CA GLY A 69 14.50 -9.72 -1.43
C GLY A 69 13.37 -9.93 -2.43
N ASP A 70 13.41 -11.09 -3.09
CA ASP A 70 12.48 -11.41 -4.17
C ASP A 70 11.21 -12.09 -3.68
N HIS A 71 10.97 -12.10 -2.37
CA HIS A 71 9.76 -12.67 -1.81
C HIS A 71 8.55 -11.82 -2.21
N PRO A 72 7.47 -12.45 -2.71
CA PRO A 72 6.24 -11.72 -2.96
C PRO A 72 5.65 -11.24 -1.64
N PRO A 73 5.09 -10.03 -1.58
CA PRO A 73 4.42 -9.57 -0.36
C PRO A 73 3.19 -10.44 -0.07
N SER A 74 2.83 -10.53 1.21
CA SER A 74 1.70 -11.37 1.65
C SER A 74 0.40 -11.07 0.91
N MET A 75 0.17 -9.80 0.58
CA MET A 75 -1.03 -9.39 -0.15
C MET A 75 -1.09 -10.03 -1.54
N LEU A 76 0.03 -10.11 -2.26
CA LEU A 76 0.10 -10.80 -3.54
C LEU A 76 -0.13 -12.31 -3.36
N VAL A 77 0.49 -12.91 -2.35
CA VAL A 77 0.32 -14.33 -2.05
C VAL A 77 -1.14 -14.65 -1.77
N ASP A 78 -1.81 -13.83 -0.96
CA ASP A 78 -3.22 -14.00 -0.64
C ASP A 78 -4.08 -13.94 -1.91
N LEU A 79 -3.83 -12.93 -2.76
CA LEU A 79 -4.58 -12.77 -3.99
C LEU A 79 -4.41 -13.98 -4.92
N LEU A 80 -3.17 -14.46 -5.10
CA LEU A 80 -2.89 -15.61 -5.96
C LEU A 80 -3.51 -16.90 -5.43
N ARG A 81 -3.70 -17.02 -4.13
CA ARG A 81 -4.32 -18.18 -3.49
C ARG A 81 -5.82 -18.05 -3.30
N GLY A 82 -6.43 -16.99 -3.81
CA GLY A 82 -7.87 -16.77 -3.69
C GLY A 82 -8.32 -16.49 -2.26
N ARG A 83 -7.45 -15.93 -1.43
CA ARG A 83 -7.78 -15.53 -0.06
C ARG A 83 -7.97 -14.02 0.00
N PRO A 84 -8.80 -13.50 0.93
CA PRO A 84 -8.94 -12.07 1.10
C PRO A 84 -7.60 -11.42 1.44
N THR A 85 -7.32 -10.29 0.81
CA THR A 85 -6.15 -9.48 1.16
C THR A 85 -6.47 -8.68 2.44
N GLU A 86 -5.46 -8.06 3.02
CA GLU A 86 -5.64 -7.21 4.20
C GLU A 86 -5.75 -5.73 3.83
N VAL A 87 -6.16 -5.43 2.59
CA VAL A 87 -6.18 -4.05 2.09
C VAL A 87 -7.04 -3.13 2.96
N ALA A 88 -8.14 -3.63 3.52
CA ALA A 88 -9.00 -2.85 4.41
C ALA A 88 -8.27 -2.37 5.66
N PHE A 89 -7.32 -3.16 6.16
CA PHE A 89 -6.53 -2.84 7.35
C PHE A 89 -5.24 -2.10 7.04
N ILE A 90 -4.93 -1.87 5.78
CA ILE A 90 -3.72 -1.18 5.32
C ILE A 90 -4.14 0.11 4.63
N ASN A 91 -4.44 0.07 3.33
CA ASN A 91 -4.86 1.28 2.60
C ASN A 91 -6.22 1.80 3.08
N GLY A 92 -7.11 0.90 3.48
CA GLY A 92 -8.39 1.29 4.06
C GLY A 92 -8.23 2.13 5.33
N ARG A 93 -7.27 1.81 6.18
CA ARG A 93 -6.96 2.62 7.37
C ARG A 93 -6.41 3.99 7.03
N ILE A 94 -5.58 4.07 5.98
CA ILE A 94 -5.10 5.36 5.48
C ILE A 94 -6.28 6.23 5.03
N VAL A 95 -7.22 5.64 4.28
CA VAL A 95 -8.41 6.35 3.81
C VAL A 95 -9.26 6.85 4.99
N GLU A 96 -9.50 6.00 6.00
CA GLU A 96 -10.26 6.40 7.19
C GLU A 96 -9.58 7.55 7.93
N ALA A 97 -8.27 7.45 8.14
CA ALA A 97 -7.51 8.50 8.82
C ALA A 97 -7.55 9.81 8.02
N ALA A 98 -7.44 9.71 6.69
CA ALA A 98 -7.50 10.87 5.80
C ALA A 98 -8.85 11.59 5.90
N GLU A 99 -9.94 10.84 6.00
CA GLU A 99 -11.28 11.41 6.16
C GLU A 99 -11.40 12.19 7.47
N ARG A 100 -10.82 11.69 8.56
CA ARG A 100 -10.86 12.36 9.85
C ARG A 100 -10.11 13.69 9.86
N VAL A 101 -9.06 13.81 9.07
CA VAL A 101 -8.21 15.01 9.02
C VAL A 101 -8.40 15.82 7.73
N ASP A 102 -9.35 15.40 6.91
CA ASP A 102 -9.77 16.11 5.69
C ASP A 102 -8.63 16.28 4.69
N VAL A 103 -7.87 15.21 4.46
CA VAL A 103 -6.79 15.15 3.48
C VAL A 103 -7.22 14.26 2.31
N PRO A 104 -7.14 14.73 1.06
CA PRO A 104 -7.48 13.89 -0.08
C PRO A 104 -6.40 12.83 -0.32
N VAL A 105 -6.84 11.58 -0.52
CA VAL A 105 -5.94 10.44 -0.78
C VAL A 105 -6.47 9.62 -1.96
N PRO A 106 -6.54 10.21 -3.16
CA PRO A 106 -7.16 9.54 -4.30
C PRO A 106 -6.48 8.22 -4.69
N LEU A 107 -5.17 8.12 -4.59
CA LEU A 107 -4.46 6.89 -4.94
C LEU A 107 -4.72 5.78 -3.92
N ASN A 108 -4.61 6.08 -2.63
CA ASN A 108 -4.93 5.10 -1.59
C ASN A 108 -6.38 4.65 -1.68
N ARG A 109 -7.28 5.57 -1.98
CA ARG A 109 -8.70 5.26 -2.14
C ARG A 109 -8.94 4.35 -3.34
N ALA A 110 -8.30 4.62 -4.49
CA ALA A 110 -8.41 3.78 -5.68
C ALA A 110 -7.88 2.38 -5.43
N VAL A 111 -6.72 2.27 -4.81
CA VAL A 111 -6.11 0.98 -4.48
C VAL A 111 -7.00 0.18 -3.53
N ALA A 112 -7.49 0.82 -2.47
CA ALA A 112 -8.40 0.18 -1.52
C ALA A 112 -9.68 -0.30 -2.19
N ALA A 113 -10.24 0.51 -3.11
CA ALA A 113 -11.45 0.14 -3.84
C ALA A 113 -11.23 -1.05 -4.77
N LEU A 114 -10.12 -1.05 -5.52
CA LEU A 114 -9.83 -2.11 -6.48
C LEU A 114 -9.58 -3.45 -5.78
N LEU A 115 -8.73 -3.48 -4.78
CA LEU A 115 -8.45 -4.70 -4.04
C LEU A 115 -9.63 -5.12 -3.18
N GLY A 116 -10.35 -4.18 -2.61
CA GLY A 116 -11.57 -4.45 -1.85
C GLY A 116 -12.64 -5.10 -2.74
N ALA A 117 -12.76 -4.68 -3.99
CA ALA A 117 -13.69 -5.29 -4.95
C ALA A 117 -13.28 -6.73 -5.27
N ILE A 118 -11.99 -6.99 -5.43
CA ILE A 118 -11.48 -8.36 -5.63
C ILE A 118 -11.80 -9.22 -4.40
N ASP A 119 -11.54 -8.73 -3.20
CA ASP A 119 -11.84 -9.47 -1.97
C ASP A 119 -13.33 -9.76 -1.85
N ALA A 120 -14.19 -8.80 -2.18
CA ALA A 120 -15.64 -8.96 -2.12
C ALA A 120 -16.17 -9.98 -3.14
N SER A 121 -15.43 -10.23 -4.22
CA SER A 121 -15.82 -11.16 -5.27
C SER A 121 -15.46 -12.62 -4.94
N LEU A 122 -14.71 -12.85 -3.86
CA LEU A 122 -14.31 -14.22 -3.50
C LEU A 122 -15.50 -15.02 -3.00
N PRO A 123 -15.51 -16.38 -3.23
CA PRO A 123 -16.54 -17.22 -2.66
C PRO A 123 -16.57 -17.15 -1.14
N ALA A 124 -17.75 -17.33 -0.56
CA ALA A 124 -17.88 -17.38 0.90
C ALA A 124 -16.99 -18.49 1.48
N ALA A 125 -16.35 -18.21 2.61
CA ALA A 125 -15.56 -19.21 3.31
C ALA A 125 -16.45 -20.37 3.75
N ARG A 126 -15.97 -21.60 3.55
CA ARG A 126 -16.68 -22.81 3.97
C ARG A 126 -16.25 -23.25 5.34
#